data_ce79680bea85cb000d56570de1f4a092
#
_entry.id   ce79680bea85cb000d56570de1f4a092
#
_cell.length_a   1.000
_cell.length_b   1.000
_cell.length_c   1.000
_cell.angle_alpha   90.00
_cell.angle_beta   90.00
_cell.angle_gamma   90.00
#
_symmetry.space_group_name_H-M   'P 1'
#
loop_
_entity.id
_entity.type
_entity.pdbx_description
1 polymer ?
#
loop_
_entity_poly.entity_id
_entity_poly.type
_entity_poly.pdbx_seq_one_letter_code
_entity_poly.pdbx_strand_id
1 'polypeptide(L)'
;MIRRNCDLSGVSHLRRWILSLLIMMVVMGVNAQPPKKRPPFNPAKFEADLEKYIATHACLLPSESAKFFPVYREMMKKQRMMFDEMRKFREFTPRDNEGCAESIRRLDELDIRMKQLQQEYHSRFMTILPAKKVLSIIKAEEQFHRQIFRKMR
;
A
#
# COMPACT_ATOMS: atom_id res chain seq x y z
N MET A 1 29.68 60.52 49.86
CA MET A 1 28.34 59.96 50.10
C MET A 1 27.67 59.80 48.73
N ILE A 2 27.85 58.65 48.06
CA ILE A 2 27.41 58.40 46.69
C ILE A 2 26.25 57.42 46.78
N ARG A 3 25.02 57.87 46.47
CA ARG A 3 23.85 57.01 46.31
C ARG A 3 23.86 56.42 44.90
N ARG A 4 23.98 55.11 44.80
CA ARG A 4 23.71 54.37 43.55
C ARG A 4 22.21 54.10 43.45
N ASN A 5 21.55 54.77 42.50
CA ASN A 5 20.20 54.39 42.09
C ASN A 5 20.32 53.12 41.24
N CYS A 6 19.77 52.02 41.73
CA CYS A 6 19.58 50.80 40.95
C CYS A 6 18.39 51.03 40.03
N ASP A 7 18.63 51.04 38.71
CA ASP A 7 17.61 51.09 37.67
C ASP A 7 16.77 49.80 37.70
N LEU A 8 15.58 49.87 38.22
CA LEU A 8 14.58 48.81 38.24
C LEU A 8 13.78 48.73 36.94
N SER A 9 14.09 49.55 35.94
CA SER A 9 13.35 49.58 34.65
C SER A 9 13.68 48.40 33.72
N GLY A 10 14.88 47.82 33.79
CA GLY A 10 15.31 46.73 32.94
C GLY A 10 14.64 45.38 33.23
N VAL A 11 14.25 45.13 34.49
CA VAL A 11 13.65 43.85 34.92
C VAL A 11 12.20 43.69 34.44
N SER A 12 11.47 44.81 34.28
CA SER A 12 10.09 44.77 33.80
C SER A 12 9.99 44.45 32.31
N HIS A 13 10.93 44.94 31.50
CA HIS A 13 10.99 44.62 30.07
C HIS A 13 11.40 43.18 29.83
N LEU A 14 12.41 42.68 30.57
CA LEU A 14 12.84 41.29 30.46
C LEU A 14 11.72 40.29 30.82
N ARG A 15 10.95 40.54 31.88
CA ARG A 15 9.78 39.74 32.26
C ARG A 15 8.67 39.74 31.18
N ARG A 16 8.45 40.89 30.53
CA ARG A 16 7.46 41.00 29.43
C ARG A 16 7.89 40.20 28.20
N TRP A 17 9.17 40.20 27.84
CA TRP A 17 9.74 39.42 26.73
C TRP A 17 9.71 37.93 27.02
N ILE A 18 10.00 37.49 28.24
CA ILE A 18 9.92 36.08 28.65
C ILE A 18 8.48 35.61 28.64
N LEU A 19 7.50 36.38 29.10
CA LEU A 19 6.09 36.05 29.06
C LEU A 19 5.56 35.95 27.61
N SER A 20 5.97 36.82 26.70
CA SER A 20 5.56 36.78 25.31
C SER A 20 6.19 35.58 24.56
N LEU A 21 7.45 35.19 24.87
CA LEU A 21 8.09 33.97 24.35
C LEU A 21 7.42 32.70 24.88
N LEU A 22 6.99 32.66 26.13
CA LEU A 22 6.27 31.54 26.73
C LEU A 22 4.86 31.34 26.10
N ILE A 23 4.16 32.45 25.84
CA ILE A 23 2.86 32.42 25.16
C ILE A 23 3.03 31.96 23.70
N MET A 24 4.10 32.38 23.01
CA MET A 24 4.36 31.94 21.62
C MET A 24 4.73 30.45 21.54
N MET A 25 5.41 29.87 22.54
CA MET A 25 5.67 28.42 22.63
C MET A 25 4.39 27.60 22.86
N VAL A 26 3.42 28.12 23.62
CA VAL A 26 2.15 27.42 23.88
C VAL A 26 1.27 27.36 22.62
N VAL A 27 1.35 28.37 21.74
CA VAL A 27 0.55 28.40 20.49
C VAL A 27 1.11 27.45 19.43
N MET A 28 2.41 27.14 19.44
CA MET A 28 3.00 26.17 18.49
C MET A 28 2.84 24.68 18.90
N GLY A 29 2.36 24.40 20.12
CA GLY A 29 2.28 23.04 20.68
C GLY A 29 0.99 22.26 20.39
N VAL A 30 -0.01 22.81 19.68
CA VAL A 30 -1.36 22.21 19.65
C VAL A 30 -1.80 21.74 18.26
N ASN A 31 -0.88 21.32 17.39
CA ASN A 31 -1.26 20.66 16.13
C ASN A 31 -0.70 19.24 15.96
N ALA A 32 -0.46 18.51 17.06
CA ALA A 32 -0.27 17.08 17.00
C ALA A 32 -1.64 16.42 16.83
N GLN A 33 -2.19 16.43 15.62
CA GLN A 33 -3.32 15.58 15.28
C GLN A 33 -2.88 14.13 15.49
N PRO A 34 -3.61 13.34 16.33
CA PRO A 34 -3.26 11.93 16.49
C PRO A 34 -3.26 11.28 15.10
N PRO A 35 -2.31 10.38 14.80
CA PRO A 35 -2.25 9.72 13.52
C PRO A 35 -3.61 9.06 13.27
N LYS A 36 -4.32 9.48 12.21
CA LYS A 36 -5.59 8.87 11.82
C LYS A 36 -5.34 7.38 11.70
N LYS A 37 -5.88 6.57 12.61
CA LYS A 37 -5.83 5.10 12.54
C LYS A 37 -6.32 4.72 11.15
N ARG A 38 -5.44 4.15 10.32
CA ARG A 38 -5.84 3.67 9.00
C ARG A 38 -6.93 2.62 9.20
N PRO A 39 -8.04 2.68 8.46
CA PRO A 39 -9.07 1.66 8.58
C PRO A 39 -8.44 0.28 8.27
N PRO A 40 -8.88 -0.79 8.93
CA PRO A 40 -8.38 -2.13 8.68
C PRO A 40 -8.56 -2.47 7.20
N PHE A 41 -7.59 -3.19 6.64
CA PHE A 41 -7.64 -3.65 5.25
C PHE A 41 -8.89 -4.51 5.03
N ASN A 42 -9.71 -4.14 4.05
CA ASN A 42 -10.90 -4.88 3.66
C ASN A 42 -10.67 -5.54 2.28
N PRO A 43 -10.46 -6.87 2.22
CA PRO A 43 -10.19 -7.58 0.98
C PRO A 43 -11.31 -7.46 -0.05
N ALA A 44 -12.57 -7.55 0.38
CA ALA A 44 -13.72 -7.47 -0.52
C ALA A 44 -13.84 -6.09 -1.18
N LYS A 45 -13.60 -5.03 -0.40
CA LYS A 45 -13.56 -3.67 -0.95
C LYS A 45 -12.39 -3.50 -1.92
N PHE A 46 -11.22 -4.04 -1.60
CA PHE A 46 -10.05 -3.99 -2.47
C PHE A 46 -10.33 -4.66 -3.83
N GLU A 47 -10.95 -5.84 -3.82
CA GLU A 47 -11.33 -6.56 -5.04
C GLU A 47 -12.35 -5.76 -5.87
N ALA A 48 -13.38 -5.22 -5.23
CA ALA A 48 -14.38 -4.39 -5.93
C ALA A 48 -13.76 -3.12 -6.54
N ASP A 49 -12.87 -2.45 -5.82
CA ASP A 49 -12.17 -1.26 -6.31
C ASP A 49 -11.23 -1.61 -7.48
N LEU A 50 -10.55 -2.76 -7.43
CA LEU A 50 -9.70 -3.26 -8.51
C LEU A 50 -10.52 -3.59 -9.77
N GLU A 51 -11.63 -4.33 -9.63
CA GLU A 51 -12.51 -4.67 -10.75
C GLU A 51 -13.08 -3.42 -11.43
N LYS A 52 -13.54 -2.45 -10.63
CA LYS A 52 -14.02 -1.16 -11.12
C LYS A 52 -12.92 -0.41 -11.87
N TYR A 53 -11.70 -0.41 -11.33
CA TYR A 53 -10.56 0.25 -11.95
C TYR A 53 -10.23 -0.39 -13.30
N ILE A 54 -10.14 -1.72 -13.35
CA ILE A 54 -9.91 -2.49 -14.58
C ILE A 54 -10.98 -2.20 -15.62
N ALA A 55 -12.26 -2.32 -15.25
CA ALA A 55 -13.37 -2.09 -16.17
C ALA A 55 -13.31 -0.71 -16.81
N THR A 56 -13.01 0.32 -16.02
CA THR A 56 -12.92 1.71 -16.47
C THR A 56 -11.72 1.91 -17.41
N HIS A 57 -10.52 1.44 -17.03
CA HIS A 57 -9.29 1.71 -17.78
C HIS A 57 -9.12 0.85 -19.03
N ALA A 58 -9.68 -0.35 -19.05
CA ALA A 58 -9.72 -1.21 -20.22
C ALA A 58 -10.98 -0.98 -21.09
N CYS A 59 -11.84 -0.02 -20.72
CA CYS A 59 -13.09 0.30 -21.42
C CYS A 59 -13.93 -0.95 -21.70
N LEU A 60 -14.17 -1.76 -20.65
CA LEU A 60 -14.95 -2.98 -20.78
C LEU A 60 -16.45 -2.63 -20.84
N LEU A 61 -17.15 -3.23 -21.80
CA LEU A 61 -18.60 -3.19 -21.87
C LEU A 61 -19.21 -4.03 -20.73
N PRO A 62 -20.46 -3.76 -20.28
CA PRO A 62 -21.10 -4.56 -19.25
C PRO A 62 -21.17 -6.05 -19.61
N SER A 63 -21.43 -6.40 -20.88
CA SER A 63 -21.46 -7.76 -21.39
C SER A 63 -20.09 -8.44 -21.39
N GLU A 64 -19.02 -7.69 -21.63
CA GLU A 64 -17.64 -8.17 -21.57
C GLU A 64 -17.21 -8.39 -20.11
N SER A 65 -17.52 -7.45 -19.24
CA SER A 65 -17.27 -7.52 -17.79
C SER A 65 -17.95 -8.75 -17.17
N ALA A 66 -19.19 -9.02 -17.54
CA ALA A 66 -19.96 -10.16 -17.05
C ALA A 66 -19.31 -11.52 -17.39
N LYS A 67 -18.63 -11.62 -18.54
CA LYS A 67 -17.92 -12.84 -18.97
C LYS A 67 -16.52 -12.92 -18.41
N PHE A 68 -15.83 -11.78 -18.29
CA PHE A 68 -14.42 -11.71 -17.90
C PHE A 68 -14.22 -11.88 -16.38
N PHE A 69 -14.92 -11.13 -15.54
CA PHE A 69 -14.66 -11.12 -14.11
C PHE A 69 -14.84 -12.47 -13.39
N PRO A 70 -15.77 -13.35 -13.74
CA PRO A 70 -15.80 -14.68 -13.13
C PRO A 70 -14.51 -15.47 -13.32
N VAL A 71 -13.91 -15.41 -14.53
CA VAL A 71 -12.64 -16.10 -14.83
C VAL A 71 -11.45 -15.38 -14.17
N TYR A 72 -11.49 -14.06 -14.10
CA TYR A 72 -10.49 -13.24 -13.39
C TYR A 72 -10.45 -13.55 -11.89
N ARG A 73 -11.61 -13.64 -11.24
CA ARG A 73 -11.71 -14.02 -9.82
C ARG A 73 -11.19 -15.43 -9.55
N GLU A 74 -11.41 -16.36 -10.46
CA GLU A 74 -10.85 -17.72 -10.37
C GLU A 74 -9.32 -17.67 -10.35
N MET A 75 -8.70 -16.90 -11.25
CA MET A 75 -7.26 -16.66 -11.28
C MET A 75 -6.77 -16.04 -9.95
N MET A 76 -7.41 -14.95 -9.51
CA MET A 76 -7.06 -14.28 -8.28
C MET A 76 -7.11 -15.18 -7.05
N LYS A 77 -8.11 -16.06 -6.97
CA LYS A 77 -8.22 -17.06 -5.90
C LYS A 77 -7.04 -18.03 -5.90
N LYS A 78 -6.65 -18.56 -7.07
CA LYS A 78 -5.50 -19.48 -7.20
C LYS A 78 -4.19 -18.77 -6.88
N GLN A 79 -4.01 -17.52 -7.33
CA GLN A 79 -2.82 -16.70 -6.99
C GLN A 79 -2.73 -16.47 -5.49
N ARG A 80 -3.84 -16.16 -4.82
CA ARG A 80 -3.86 -15.96 -3.36
C ARG A 80 -3.39 -17.20 -2.61
N MET A 81 -3.84 -18.39 -3.01
CA MET A 81 -3.38 -19.65 -2.39
C MET A 81 -1.86 -19.83 -2.53
N MET A 82 -1.31 -19.50 -3.70
CA MET A 82 0.15 -19.55 -3.91
C MET A 82 0.89 -18.50 -3.08
N PHE A 83 0.37 -17.27 -2.98
CA PHE A 83 0.95 -16.24 -2.11
C PHE A 83 0.93 -16.64 -0.63
N ASP A 84 -0.14 -17.29 -0.18
CA ASP A 84 -0.23 -17.79 1.21
C ASP A 84 0.81 -18.91 1.47
N GLU A 85 1.08 -19.76 0.47
CA GLU A 85 2.14 -20.77 0.55
C GLU A 85 3.53 -20.12 0.56
N MET A 86 3.81 -19.19 -0.34
CA MET A 86 5.09 -18.44 -0.38
C MET A 86 5.35 -17.71 0.93
N ARG A 87 4.31 -17.14 1.54
CA ARG A 87 4.43 -16.42 2.81
C ARG A 87 4.98 -17.31 3.92
N LYS A 88 4.56 -18.58 4.01
CA LYS A 88 5.07 -19.54 5.02
C LYS A 88 6.58 -19.72 4.91
N PHE A 89 7.11 -19.82 3.69
CA PHE A 89 8.56 -19.93 3.47
C PHE A 89 9.32 -18.62 3.73
N ARG A 90 8.69 -17.46 3.55
CA ARG A 90 9.31 -16.16 3.82
C ARG A 90 9.31 -15.78 5.30
N GLU A 91 8.31 -16.21 6.06
CA GLU A 91 8.21 -15.95 7.50
C GLU A 91 9.07 -16.90 8.33
N PHE A 92 9.36 -18.11 7.83
CA PHE A 92 10.18 -19.09 8.52
C PHE A 92 11.59 -19.12 7.90
N THR A 93 12.60 -18.81 8.72
CA THR A 93 14.02 -18.94 8.33
C THR A 93 14.62 -20.17 9.00
N PRO A 94 14.97 -21.23 8.24
CA PRO A 94 15.67 -22.40 8.77
C PRO A 94 17.01 -22.01 9.41
N ARG A 95 17.47 -22.81 10.38
CA ARG A 95 18.74 -22.54 11.08
C ARG A 95 19.95 -23.11 10.35
N ASP A 96 19.76 -24.15 9.55
CA ASP A 96 20.82 -24.82 8.79
C ASP A 96 20.83 -24.36 7.33
N ASN A 97 21.96 -24.60 6.68
CA ASN A 97 22.19 -24.20 5.30
C ASN A 97 21.36 -25.01 4.30
N GLU A 98 21.09 -26.29 4.62
CA GLU A 98 20.28 -27.17 3.76
C GLU A 98 18.81 -26.75 3.75
N GLY A 99 18.22 -26.45 4.90
CA GLY A 99 16.86 -25.91 5.00
C GLY A 99 16.71 -24.55 4.32
N CYS A 100 17.75 -23.69 4.39
CA CYS A 100 17.75 -22.43 3.65
C CYS A 100 17.74 -22.68 2.13
N ALA A 101 18.57 -23.61 1.64
CA ALA A 101 18.62 -23.96 0.22
C ALA A 101 17.29 -24.55 -0.27
N GLU A 102 16.63 -25.41 0.54
CA GLU A 102 15.31 -25.94 0.23
C GLU A 102 14.25 -24.84 0.17
N SER A 103 14.27 -23.89 1.12
CA SER A 103 13.33 -22.75 1.14
C SER A 103 13.47 -21.89 -0.12
N ILE A 104 14.70 -21.62 -0.57
CA ILE A 104 14.95 -20.88 -1.81
C ILE A 104 14.37 -21.64 -3.00
N ARG A 105 14.65 -22.94 -3.10
CA ARG A 105 14.15 -23.79 -4.21
C ARG A 105 12.61 -23.79 -4.26
N ARG A 106 11.97 -23.90 -3.10
CA ARG A 106 10.49 -23.87 -3.00
C ARG A 106 9.90 -22.51 -3.40
N LEU A 107 10.54 -21.42 -2.99
CA LEU A 107 10.11 -20.08 -3.41
C LEU A 107 10.21 -19.90 -4.93
N ASP A 108 11.34 -20.34 -5.52
CA ASP A 108 11.55 -20.28 -6.98
C ASP A 108 10.50 -21.13 -7.75
N GLU A 109 10.21 -22.34 -7.27
CA GLU A 109 9.16 -23.20 -7.85
C GLU A 109 7.78 -22.52 -7.80
N LEU A 110 7.44 -21.88 -6.69
CA LEU A 110 6.17 -21.18 -6.54
C LEU A 110 6.09 -19.95 -7.44
N ASP A 111 7.18 -19.19 -7.60
CA ASP A 111 7.24 -18.05 -8.52
C ASP A 111 7.06 -18.51 -9.98
N ILE A 112 7.68 -19.61 -10.38
CA ILE A 112 7.50 -20.22 -11.71
C ILE A 112 6.04 -20.62 -11.92
N ARG A 113 5.45 -21.35 -10.97
CA ARG A 113 4.03 -21.78 -11.03
C ARG A 113 3.09 -20.57 -11.09
N MET A 114 3.38 -19.50 -10.37
CA MET A 114 2.62 -18.26 -10.43
C MET A 114 2.63 -17.67 -11.84
N LYS A 115 3.78 -17.64 -12.51
CA LYS A 115 3.92 -17.16 -13.88
C LYS A 115 3.20 -18.07 -14.90
N GLN A 116 3.28 -19.37 -14.73
CA GLN A 116 2.55 -20.35 -15.55
C GLN A 116 1.03 -20.16 -15.42
N LEU A 117 0.54 -20.00 -14.18
CA LEU A 117 -0.87 -19.70 -13.92
C LEU A 117 -1.31 -18.42 -14.63
N GLN A 118 -0.53 -17.33 -14.51
CA GLN A 118 -0.84 -16.07 -15.19
C GLN A 118 -0.91 -16.26 -16.71
N GLN A 119 0.04 -16.98 -17.30
CA GLN A 119 0.08 -17.28 -18.74
C GLN A 119 -1.16 -18.04 -19.20
N GLU A 120 -1.55 -19.09 -18.44
CA GLU A 120 -2.77 -19.87 -18.71
C GLU A 120 -4.01 -18.96 -18.73
N TYR A 121 -4.18 -18.14 -17.69
CA TYR A 121 -5.35 -17.26 -17.61
C TYR A 121 -5.32 -16.12 -18.63
N HIS A 122 -4.17 -15.58 -18.98
CA HIS A 122 -4.07 -14.61 -20.08
C HIS A 122 -4.53 -15.22 -21.39
N SER A 123 -4.19 -16.49 -21.65
CA SER A 123 -4.69 -17.23 -22.83
C SER A 123 -6.20 -17.41 -22.78
N ARG A 124 -6.76 -17.79 -21.62
CA ARG A 124 -8.22 -17.87 -21.42
C ARG A 124 -8.90 -16.51 -21.58
N PHE A 125 -8.31 -15.42 -21.12
CA PHE A 125 -8.86 -14.07 -21.31
C PHE A 125 -8.92 -13.69 -22.78
N MET A 126 -7.93 -14.07 -23.57
CA MET A 126 -7.93 -13.84 -25.02
C MET A 126 -8.97 -14.65 -25.79
N THR A 127 -9.58 -15.68 -25.21
CA THR A 127 -10.76 -16.33 -25.81
C THR A 127 -12.07 -15.58 -25.53
N ILE A 128 -12.07 -14.69 -24.52
CA ILE A 128 -13.25 -13.92 -24.10
C ILE A 128 -13.22 -12.49 -24.67
N LEU A 129 -12.02 -11.89 -24.75
CA LEU A 129 -11.79 -10.51 -25.13
C LEU A 129 -10.67 -10.39 -26.18
N PRO A 130 -10.73 -9.37 -27.03
CA PRO A 130 -9.60 -9.08 -27.93
C PRO A 130 -8.29 -8.86 -27.15
N ALA A 131 -7.16 -9.35 -27.70
CA ALA A 131 -5.84 -9.25 -27.06
C ALA A 131 -5.46 -7.81 -26.64
N LYS A 132 -5.88 -6.79 -27.41
CA LYS A 132 -5.67 -5.38 -27.07
C LYS A 132 -6.34 -5.01 -25.74
N LYS A 133 -7.56 -5.50 -25.48
CA LYS A 133 -8.27 -5.28 -24.21
C LYS A 133 -7.61 -6.03 -23.07
N VAL A 134 -7.20 -7.29 -23.28
CA VAL A 134 -6.46 -8.08 -22.30
C VAL A 134 -5.16 -7.37 -21.88
N LEU A 135 -4.41 -6.85 -22.84
CA LEU A 135 -3.20 -6.05 -22.53
C LEU A 135 -3.53 -4.78 -21.73
N SER A 136 -4.66 -4.12 -22.03
CA SER A 136 -5.10 -2.94 -21.26
C SER A 136 -5.51 -3.32 -19.83
N ILE A 137 -6.11 -4.50 -19.62
CA ILE A 137 -6.45 -5.04 -18.30
C ILE A 137 -5.18 -5.28 -17.47
N ILE A 138 -4.17 -5.95 -18.04
CA ILE A 138 -2.89 -6.22 -17.37
C ILE A 138 -2.22 -4.91 -16.94
N LYS A 139 -2.18 -3.91 -17.82
CA LYS A 139 -1.63 -2.59 -17.51
C LYS A 139 -2.44 -1.86 -16.43
N ALA A 140 -3.76 -1.96 -16.46
CA ALA A 140 -4.63 -1.35 -15.45
C ALA A 140 -4.41 -1.98 -14.07
N GLU A 141 -4.32 -3.30 -13.99
CA GLU A 141 -4.02 -4.03 -12.75
C GLU A 141 -2.68 -3.58 -12.15
N GLU A 142 -1.61 -3.55 -12.95
CA GLU A 142 -0.31 -3.06 -12.50
C GLU A 142 -0.35 -1.60 -12.01
N GLN A 143 -1.08 -0.73 -12.70
CA GLN A 143 -1.23 0.67 -12.32
C GLN A 143 -1.98 0.81 -11.00
N PHE A 144 -3.06 0.04 -10.80
CA PHE A 144 -3.81 0.02 -9.55
C PHE A 144 -2.92 -0.38 -8.37
N HIS A 145 -2.17 -1.47 -8.50
CA HIS A 145 -1.23 -1.91 -7.47
C HIS A 145 -0.18 -0.83 -7.15
N ARG A 146 0.43 -0.21 -8.17
CA ARG A 146 1.38 0.90 -7.95
C ARG A 146 0.76 2.10 -7.23
N GLN A 147 -0.50 2.43 -7.50
CA GLN A 147 -1.21 3.52 -6.81
C GLN A 147 -1.48 3.19 -5.33
N ILE A 148 -1.92 1.97 -5.05
CA ILE A 148 -2.16 1.52 -3.67
C ILE A 148 -0.86 1.55 -2.87
N PHE A 149 0.26 1.02 -3.40
CA PHE A 149 1.56 1.06 -2.73
C PHE A 149 2.05 2.48 -2.45
N ARG A 150 1.82 3.43 -3.37
CA ARG A 150 2.16 4.85 -3.13
C ARG A 150 1.35 5.49 -2.01
N LYS A 151 0.08 5.12 -1.86
CA LYS A 151 -0.80 5.64 -0.77
C LYS A 151 -0.48 5.02 0.60
N MET A 152 0.18 3.87 0.63
CA MET A 152 0.57 3.19 1.87
C MET A 152 1.91 3.67 2.45
N ARG A 153 2.74 4.32 1.66
CA ARG A 153 3.97 5.02 2.10
C ARG A 153 3.63 6.36 2.72
#